data_efdd63b05e08063816371ec99e1a603e
#
_entry.id   efdd63b05e08063816371ec99e1a603e
#
_cell.length_a   1.000
_cell.length_b   1.000
_cell.length_c   1.000
_cell.angle_alpha   90.00
_cell.angle_beta   90.00
_cell.angle_gamma   90.00
#
_symmetry.space_group_name_H-M   'P 1'
#
loop_
_entity.id
_entity.type
_entity.pdbx_description
1 polymer ?
#
loop_
_entity_poly.entity_id
_entity_poly.type
_entity_poly.pdbx_seq_one_letter_code
_entity_poly.pdbx_strand_id
1 'polypeptide(L)'
;RFVWTRLARRRADSSPAAGPVRGTPIALLGRRHLRAWAALAGPVADGAPSAGGRRVLEQLGVHGASFFDEIVESTGLLPAQAEEGLAELVGLGLVNSDSFGGLRALLVPSERRRSSTGPRRRRRALFGMDSAGRWALVRRKSGGAAADRTDPDTLERVARGLLRRGGVVFWRLLAREAEWLPPWRELLYCYRRLEARGEIRGGRFVAGLSGEQ
;
A
#
# COMPACT_ATOMS: atom_id res chain seq x y z
N ARG A 1 14.72 0.49 6.45
CA ARG A 1 14.19 -0.35 5.36
C ARG A 1 12.79 0.12 5.00
N PHE A 2 12.44 0.13 3.71
CA PHE A 2 11.12 0.49 3.20
C PHE A 2 10.29 -0.75 2.91
N VAL A 3 8.98 -0.56 2.88
CA VAL A 3 7.98 -1.55 2.47
C VAL A 3 6.98 -0.86 1.55
N TRP A 4 6.55 -1.56 0.52
CA TRP A 4 5.42 -1.14 -0.28
C TRP A 4 4.14 -1.83 0.23
N THR A 5 3.04 -1.13 0.17
CA THR A 5 1.72 -1.68 0.55
C THR A 5 0.61 -0.86 -0.09
N ARG A 6 -0.61 -1.33 0.03
CA ARG A 6 -1.79 -0.60 -0.38
C ARG A 6 -2.57 -0.16 0.84
N LEU A 7 -2.80 1.12 0.97
CA LEU A 7 -3.54 1.73 2.06
C LEU A 7 -4.84 2.40 1.58
N ALA A 8 -4.98 2.65 0.28
CA ALA A 8 -6.15 3.29 -0.30
C ALA A 8 -7.04 2.27 -1.02
N ARG A 9 -8.33 2.57 -1.11
CA ARG A 9 -9.27 1.84 -1.95
C ARG A 9 -8.92 2.01 -3.43
N ARG A 10 -9.37 1.08 -4.26
CA ARG A 10 -9.33 1.23 -5.72
C ARG A 10 -10.15 2.46 -6.10
N ARG A 11 -9.62 3.32 -6.98
CA ARG A 11 -10.39 4.43 -7.52
C ARG A 11 -11.56 3.90 -8.33
N ALA A 12 -12.74 4.49 -8.13
CA ALA A 12 -13.96 4.12 -8.86
C ALA A 12 -13.79 4.21 -10.38
N ASP A 13 -12.99 5.18 -10.84
CA ASP A 13 -12.69 5.41 -12.26
C ASP A 13 -11.73 4.41 -12.89
N SER A 14 -11.16 3.49 -12.12
CA SER A 14 -10.24 2.50 -12.67
C SER A 14 -11.02 1.41 -13.40
N SER A 15 -10.71 1.23 -14.70
CA SER A 15 -11.35 0.21 -15.55
C SER A 15 -11.26 -1.17 -14.91
N PRO A 16 -12.36 -1.93 -14.88
CA PRO A 16 -12.38 -3.33 -14.44
C PRO A 16 -11.35 -4.19 -15.15
N ALA A 17 -11.07 -3.89 -16.43
CA ALA A 17 -10.08 -4.58 -17.26
C ALA A 17 -8.62 -4.39 -16.79
N ALA A 18 -8.34 -3.38 -15.95
CA ALA A 18 -6.99 -3.12 -15.45
C ALA A 18 -6.52 -4.15 -14.39
N GLY A 19 -7.39 -5.01 -13.91
CA GLY A 19 -7.09 -5.98 -12.84
C GLY A 19 -6.93 -5.32 -11.46
N PRO A 20 -6.93 -6.13 -10.38
CA PRO A 20 -6.93 -5.62 -9.00
C PRO A 20 -5.65 -4.87 -8.65
N VAL A 21 -4.53 -5.21 -9.29
CA VAL A 21 -3.22 -4.64 -8.96
C VAL A 21 -2.99 -3.27 -9.62
N ARG A 22 -3.47 -3.04 -10.83
CA ARG A 22 -3.20 -1.79 -11.58
C ARG A 22 -4.03 -0.60 -11.14
N GLY A 23 -5.24 -0.84 -10.65
CA GLY A 23 -6.21 0.20 -10.30
C GLY A 23 -6.02 0.82 -8.91
N THR A 24 -5.07 0.34 -8.10
CA THR A 24 -4.93 0.78 -6.71
C THR A 24 -3.57 1.43 -6.46
N PRO A 25 -3.50 2.64 -5.90
CA PRO A 25 -2.25 3.28 -5.56
C PRO A 25 -1.44 2.47 -4.55
N ILE A 26 -0.13 2.49 -4.67
CA ILE A 26 0.79 1.93 -3.68
C ILE A 26 1.39 3.03 -2.82
N ALA A 27 1.57 2.74 -1.53
CA ALA A 27 2.31 3.58 -0.59
C ALA A 27 3.68 2.96 -0.33
N LEU A 28 4.72 3.80 -0.34
CA LEU A 28 6.07 3.46 0.10
C LEU A 28 6.28 4.00 1.50
N LEU A 29 6.50 3.10 2.45
CA LEU A 29 6.57 3.44 3.87
C LEU A 29 7.83 2.92 4.52
N GLY A 30 8.36 3.66 5.49
CA GLY A 30 9.32 3.09 6.41
C GLY A 30 8.66 1.94 7.20
N ARG A 31 9.28 0.74 7.20
CA ARG A 31 8.71 -0.46 7.84
C ARG A 31 8.28 -0.22 9.30
N ARG A 32 9.05 0.59 10.04
CA ARG A 32 8.73 0.95 11.43
C ARG A 32 7.41 1.72 11.59
N HIS A 33 6.95 2.39 10.54
CA HIS A 33 5.74 3.22 10.54
C HIS A 33 4.53 2.53 9.89
N LEU A 34 4.71 1.33 9.31
CA LEU A 34 3.65 0.63 8.58
C LEU A 34 2.38 0.46 9.41
N ARG A 35 2.53 0.05 10.68
CA ARG A 35 1.37 -0.18 11.57
C ARG A 35 0.56 1.11 11.81
N ALA A 36 1.24 2.23 12.02
CA ALA A 36 0.58 3.52 12.26
C ALA A 36 -0.18 3.98 11.01
N TRP A 37 0.45 3.89 9.84
CA TRP A 37 -0.19 4.25 8.58
C TRP A 37 -1.34 3.31 8.21
N ALA A 38 -1.19 2.01 8.44
CA ALA A 38 -2.26 1.04 8.20
C ALA A 38 -3.46 1.25 9.15
N ALA A 39 -3.20 1.59 10.41
CA ALA A 39 -4.26 1.91 11.36
C ALA A 39 -5.00 3.20 10.99
N LEU A 40 -4.28 4.23 10.55
CA LEU A 40 -4.87 5.50 10.08
C LEU A 40 -5.72 5.30 8.82
N ALA A 41 -5.25 4.50 7.86
CA ALA A 41 -5.99 4.21 6.63
C ALA A 41 -7.26 3.37 6.88
N GLY A 42 -7.32 2.65 7.99
CA GLY A 42 -8.43 1.77 8.32
C GLY A 42 -8.48 0.51 7.41
N PRO A 43 -9.59 -0.23 7.42
CA PRO A 43 -9.80 -1.37 6.54
C PRO A 43 -9.90 -0.90 5.07
N VAL A 44 -9.20 -1.59 4.17
CA VAL A 44 -9.09 -1.15 2.75
C VAL A 44 -10.28 -1.57 1.92
N ALA A 45 -10.98 -2.63 2.26
CA ALA A 45 -11.95 -3.21 1.34
C ALA A 45 -13.25 -3.62 2.00
N ASP A 46 -14.31 -3.26 1.32
CA ASP A 46 -15.60 -3.93 1.40
C ASP A 46 -15.53 -5.10 0.41
N GLY A 47 -15.21 -6.28 0.88
CA GLY A 47 -15.20 -7.48 0.05
C GLY A 47 -14.47 -8.64 0.72
N ALA A 48 -15.15 -9.78 0.81
CA ALA A 48 -14.50 -11.01 1.22
C ALA A 48 -13.61 -11.51 0.07
N PRO A 49 -12.38 -12.00 0.35
CA PRO A 49 -11.56 -12.63 -0.65
C PRO A 49 -12.28 -13.83 -1.31
N SER A 50 -11.94 -14.10 -2.56
CA SER A 50 -12.36 -15.30 -3.28
C SER A 50 -11.97 -16.57 -2.51
N ALA A 51 -12.46 -17.72 -2.91
CA ALA A 51 -12.09 -18.99 -2.28
C ALA A 51 -10.57 -19.24 -2.36
N GLY A 52 -9.93 -18.91 -3.50
CA GLY A 52 -8.48 -18.99 -3.67
C GLY A 52 -7.75 -17.99 -2.77
N GLY A 53 -8.21 -16.74 -2.76
CA GLY A 53 -7.66 -15.69 -1.88
C GLY A 53 -7.74 -16.05 -0.41
N ARG A 54 -8.86 -16.61 0.05
CA ARG A 54 -9.00 -17.08 1.45
C ARG A 54 -8.00 -18.17 1.81
N ARG A 55 -7.83 -19.18 0.94
CA ARG A 55 -6.82 -20.24 1.17
C ARG A 55 -5.41 -19.69 1.32
N VAL A 56 -5.02 -18.76 0.43
CA VAL A 56 -3.71 -18.09 0.53
C VAL A 56 -3.61 -17.26 1.81
N LEU A 57 -4.67 -16.55 2.18
CA LEU A 57 -4.72 -15.74 3.41
C LEU A 57 -4.55 -16.59 4.67
N GLU A 58 -5.25 -17.70 4.74
CA GLU A 58 -5.18 -18.68 5.83
C GLU A 58 -3.78 -19.30 5.94
N GLN A 59 -3.21 -19.73 4.81
CA GLN A 59 -1.86 -20.26 4.76
C GLN A 59 -0.84 -19.26 5.30
N LEU A 60 -0.88 -18.01 4.83
CA LEU A 60 0.01 -16.95 5.32
C LEU A 60 -0.26 -16.58 6.80
N GLY A 61 -1.46 -16.82 7.28
CA GLY A 61 -1.84 -16.65 8.69
C GLY A 61 -1.16 -17.68 9.60
N VAL A 62 -1.13 -18.93 9.16
CA VAL A 62 -0.59 -20.06 9.90
C VAL A 62 0.95 -20.12 9.79
N HIS A 63 1.49 -20.07 8.58
CA HIS A 63 2.93 -20.29 8.32
C HIS A 63 3.75 -19.00 8.29
N GLY A 64 3.08 -17.83 8.20
CA GLY A 64 3.76 -16.54 8.13
C GLY A 64 4.25 -16.21 6.73
N ALA A 65 5.41 -15.55 6.66
CA ALA A 65 5.98 -15.10 5.38
C ALA A 65 6.52 -16.29 4.58
N SER A 66 5.95 -16.55 3.42
CA SER A 66 6.22 -17.72 2.58
C SER A 66 6.61 -17.34 1.16
N PHE A 67 7.41 -18.17 0.51
CA PHE A 67 7.69 -18.07 -0.92
C PHE A 67 6.49 -18.57 -1.73
N PHE A 68 6.48 -18.22 -3.02
CA PHE A 68 5.36 -18.56 -3.89
C PHE A 68 5.13 -20.06 -4.00
N ASP A 69 6.21 -20.84 -4.16
CA ASP A 69 6.12 -22.31 -4.29
C ASP A 69 5.59 -22.95 -3.01
N GLU A 70 6.00 -22.45 -1.84
CA GLU A 70 5.48 -22.90 -0.54
C GLU A 70 3.96 -22.64 -0.41
N ILE A 71 3.48 -21.51 -0.94
CA ILE A 71 2.05 -21.18 -0.96
C ILE A 71 1.31 -22.14 -1.89
N VAL A 72 1.83 -22.42 -3.08
CA VAL A 72 1.21 -23.35 -4.04
C VAL A 72 1.14 -24.75 -3.44
N GLU A 73 2.24 -25.25 -2.89
CA GLU A 73 2.32 -26.58 -2.30
C GLU A 73 1.36 -26.74 -1.11
N SER A 74 1.40 -25.81 -0.17
CA SER A 74 0.59 -25.90 1.06
C SER A 74 -0.90 -25.65 0.85
N THR A 75 -1.27 -24.85 -0.16
CA THR A 75 -2.69 -24.60 -0.46
C THR A 75 -3.29 -25.61 -1.42
N GLY A 76 -2.46 -26.36 -2.17
CA GLY A 76 -2.93 -27.25 -3.25
C GLY A 76 -3.60 -26.50 -4.42
N LEU A 77 -3.40 -25.20 -4.53
CA LEU A 77 -3.90 -24.41 -5.65
C LEU A 77 -3.00 -24.58 -6.87
N LEU A 78 -3.59 -24.49 -8.06
CA LEU A 78 -2.78 -24.33 -9.26
C LEU A 78 -1.99 -23.01 -9.20
N PRO A 79 -0.77 -22.94 -9.76
CA PRO A 79 0.03 -21.71 -9.74
C PRO A 79 -0.74 -20.46 -10.19
N ALA A 80 -1.57 -20.57 -11.25
CA ALA A 80 -2.39 -19.47 -11.74
C ALA A 80 -3.42 -19.01 -10.70
N GLN A 81 -4.04 -19.94 -9.98
CA GLN A 81 -5.03 -19.62 -8.93
C GLN A 81 -4.37 -18.97 -7.71
N ALA A 82 -3.17 -19.43 -7.33
CA ALA A 82 -2.39 -18.80 -6.26
C ALA A 82 -1.94 -17.37 -6.65
N GLU A 83 -1.54 -17.15 -7.91
CA GLU A 83 -1.23 -15.82 -8.43
C GLU A 83 -2.43 -14.88 -8.40
N GLU A 84 -3.59 -15.35 -8.83
CA GLU A 84 -4.85 -14.58 -8.80
C GLU A 84 -5.24 -14.24 -7.36
N GLY A 85 -5.15 -15.22 -6.45
CA GLY A 85 -5.39 -15.01 -5.02
C GLY A 85 -4.45 -13.98 -4.41
N LEU A 86 -3.15 -14.06 -4.70
CA LEU A 86 -2.17 -13.07 -4.26
C LEU A 86 -2.43 -11.68 -4.86
N ALA A 87 -2.78 -11.60 -6.15
CA ALA A 87 -3.11 -10.33 -6.80
C ALA A 87 -4.35 -9.68 -6.16
N GLU A 88 -5.37 -10.47 -5.86
CA GLU A 88 -6.56 -10.03 -5.15
C GLU A 88 -6.20 -9.52 -3.74
N LEU A 89 -5.47 -10.32 -2.94
CA LEU A 89 -5.08 -9.95 -1.58
C LEU A 89 -4.17 -8.72 -1.53
N VAL A 90 -3.30 -8.55 -2.51
CA VAL A 90 -2.52 -7.33 -2.69
C VAL A 90 -3.43 -6.15 -3.04
N GLY A 91 -4.40 -6.35 -3.93
CA GLY A 91 -5.43 -5.36 -4.27
C GLY A 91 -6.22 -4.90 -3.05
N LEU A 92 -6.56 -5.84 -2.17
CA LEU A 92 -7.23 -5.60 -0.89
C LEU A 92 -6.28 -5.04 0.20
N GLY A 93 -4.98 -4.93 -0.08
CA GLY A 93 -3.97 -4.46 0.89
C GLY A 93 -3.78 -5.37 2.09
N LEU A 94 -4.13 -6.64 1.98
CA LEU A 94 -4.00 -7.65 3.04
C LEU A 94 -2.64 -8.34 3.01
N VAL A 95 -2.00 -8.41 1.84
CA VAL A 95 -0.73 -9.08 1.59
C VAL A 95 0.23 -8.15 0.87
N ASN A 96 1.51 -8.28 1.15
CA ASN A 96 2.59 -7.67 0.39
C ASN A 96 3.74 -8.66 0.18
N SER A 97 4.65 -8.33 -0.72
CA SER A 97 5.92 -9.02 -0.86
C SER A 97 7.05 -8.19 -0.26
N ASP A 98 8.11 -8.84 0.20
CA ASP A 98 9.32 -8.19 0.71
C ASP A 98 10.20 -7.60 -0.41
N SER A 99 9.86 -7.85 -1.67
CA SER A 99 10.53 -7.30 -2.84
C SER A 99 9.57 -6.53 -3.77
N PHE A 100 10.11 -5.58 -4.53
CA PHE A 100 9.38 -4.95 -5.64
C PHE A 100 9.17 -5.91 -6.83
N GLY A 101 9.95 -6.99 -6.89
CA GLY A 101 9.79 -8.07 -7.86
C GLY A 101 8.41 -8.70 -7.77
N GLY A 102 7.89 -8.92 -6.56
CA GLY A 102 6.55 -9.44 -6.34
C GLY A 102 5.44 -8.58 -6.95
N LEU A 103 5.51 -7.27 -6.73
CA LEU A 103 4.54 -6.36 -7.34
C LEU A 103 4.63 -6.40 -8.88
N ARG A 104 5.84 -6.40 -9.43
CA ARG A 104 6.04 -6.47 -10.89
C ARG A 104 5.56 -7.79 -11.48
N ALA A 105 5.79 -8.90 -10.77
CA ALA A 105 5.30 -10.22 -11.20
C ALA A 105 3.78 -10.24 -11.34
N LEU A 106 3.05 -9.64 -10.40
CA LEU A 106 1.60 -9.54 -10.46
C LEU A 106 1.08 -8.60 -11.57
N LEU A 107 1.89 -7.63 -12.02
CA LEU A 107 1.51 -6.73 -13.11
C LEU A 107 1.63 -7.36 -14.51
N VAL A 108 2.38 -8.47 -14.66
CA VAL A 108 2.54 -9.18 -15.93
C VAL A 108 1.45 -10.25 -16.03
N PRO A 109 0.57 -10.22 -17.05
CA PRO A 109 -0.45 -11.25 -17.23
C PRO A 109 0.17 -12.65 -17.32
N SER A 110 -0.46 -13.63 -16.65
CA SER A 110 0.00 -15.03 -16.61
C SER A 110 0.15 -15.64 -18.01
N GLU A 111 -0.73 -15.29 -18.94
CA GLU A 111 -0.67 -15.73 -20.34
C GLU A 111 0.62 -15.28 -21.05
N ARG A 112 1.05 -14.03 -20.83
CA ARG A 112 2.31 -13.51 -21.40
C ARG A 112 3.55 -14.11 -20.77
N ARG A 113 3.43 -14.68 -19.58
CA ARG A 113 4.53 -15.39 -18.90
C ARG A 113 4.73 -16.80 -19.49
N ARG A 114 3.64 -17.47 -19.87
CA ARG A 114 3.66 -18.83 -20.45
C ARG A 114 4.14 -18.86 -21.91
N SER A 115 3.88 -17.83 -22.71
CA SER A 115 4.14 -17.82 -24.15
C SER A 115 5.60 -17.53 -24.54
N SER A 116 6.54 -17.48 -23.62
CA SER A 116 7.93 -17.14 -23.93
C SER A 116 8.85 -18.36 -23.98
N THR A 117 8.70 -19.16 -25.02
CA THR A 117 9.69 -20.16 -25.48
C THR A 117 10.72 -19.45 -26.36
N GLY A 118 11.83 -18.95 -25.79
CA GLY A 118 12.89 -18.31 -26.57
C GLY A 118 14.02 -17.72 -25.70
N PRO A 119 15.19 -17.37 -26.32
CA PRO A 119 16.37 -16.87 -25.59
C PRO A 119 16.14 -15.58 -24.79
N ARG A 120 15.02 -14.90 -24.96
CA ARG A 120 14.56 -13.79 -24.08
C ARG A 120 14.10 -14.25 -22.69
N ARG A 121 14.09 -15.56 -22.43
CA ARG A 121 13.67 -16.22 -21.17
C ARG A 121 14.46 -15.73 -19.95
N ARG A 122 15.79 -15.47 -20.07
CA ARG A 122 16.61 -15.00 -18.92
C ARG A 122 16.23 -13.62 -18.40
N ARG A 123 15.83 -12.66 -19.26
CA ARG A 123 15.40 -11.33 -18.82
C ARG A 123 13.98 -11.31 -18.25
N ARG A 124 13.11 -12.24 -18.68
CA ARG A 124 11.74 -12.36 -18.18
C ARG A 124 11.65 -13.19 -16.88
N ALA A 125 12.55 -14.14 -16.67
CA ALA A 125 12.68 -14.89 -15.42
C ALA A 125 13.03 -13.99 -14.22
N LEU A 126 13.60 -12.80 -14.46
CA LEU A 126 13.89 -11.82 -13.43
C LEU A 126 12.62 -11.22 -12.77
N PHE A 127 11.43 -11.43 -13.33
CA PHE A 127 10.15 -10.93 -12.83
C PHE A 127 9.08 -12.02 -12.73
N GLY A 128 9.48 -13.27 -12.57
CA GLY A 128 8.59 -14.40 -12.25
C GLY A 128 8.14 -14.36 -10.79
N MET A 129 7.11 -15.15 -10.47
CA MET A 129 6.66 -15.32 -9.09
C MET A 129 7.75 -15.95 -8.21
N ASP A 130 8.62 -16.79 -8.80
CA ASP A 130 9.74 -17.43 -8.11
C ASP A 130 10.79 -16.42 -7.61
N SER A 131 10.90 -15.27 -8.28
CA SER A 131 11.80 -14.16 -7.89
C SER A 131 11.09 -13.05 -7.08
N ALA A 132 9.82 -13.27 -6.76
CA ALA A 132 8.98 -12.27 -6.08
C ALA A 132 9.37 -12.01 -4.62
N GLY A 133 10.26 -12.83 -4.04
CA GLY A 133 10.54 -12.80 -2.62
C GLY A 133 9.44 -13.48 -1.79
N ARG A 134 9.40 -13.20 -0.50
CA ARG A 134 8.40 -13.77 0.39
C ARG A 134 7.16 -12.90 0.46
N TRP A 135 6.01 -13.55 0.46
CA TRP A 135 4.71 -12.95 0.66
C TRP A 135 4.34 -13.00 2.13
N ALA A 136 3.78 -11.93 2.66
CA ALA A 136 3.44 -11.82 4.07
C ALA A 136 2.16 -11.01 4.26
N LEU A 137 1.45 -11.28 5.35
CA LEU A 137 0.31 -10.48 5.77
C LEU A 137 0.75 -9.07 6.16
N VAL A 138 0.06 -8.10 5.64
CA VAL A 138 0.08 -6.74 6.18
C VAL A 138 -0.72 -6.79 7.48
N ARG A 139 -0.05 -6.94 8.62
CA ARG A 139 -0.70 -7.03 9.94
C ARG A 139 -1.42 -5.71 10.23
N ARG A 140 -2.70 -5.70 9.97
CA ARG A 140 -3.65 -4.72 10.47
C ARG A 140 -4.24 -5.29 11.75
N LYS A 141 -4.38 -4.49 12.80
CA LYS A 141 -5.19 -4.90 13.94
C LYS A 141 -6.63 -5.05 13.45
N SER A 142 -7.08 -6.29 13.25
CA SER A 142 -8.50 -6.59 13.08
C SER A 142 -9.19 -6.22 14.39
N GLY A 143 -10.16 -5.30 14.36
CA GLY A 143 -11.01 -5.00 15.51
C GLY A 143 -10.46 -3.98 16.53
N GLY A 144 -9.31 -3.36 16.30
CA GLY A 144 -8.97 -2.14 17.03
C GLY A 144 -9.78 -0.97 16.48
N ALA A 145 -10.29 -0.11 17.34
CA ALA A 145 -10.82 1.18 16.93
C ALA A 145 -9.88 1.77 15.88
N ALA A 146 -10.45 2.29 14.78
CA ALA A 146 -9.68 3.03 13.79
C ALA A 146 -8.76 3.97 14.57
N ALA A 147 -7.46 3.97 14.27
CA ALA A 147 -6.56 4.85 14.98
C ALA A 147 -7.22 6.22 15.01
N ASP A 148 -7.37 6.76 16.19
CA ASP A 148 -8.04 8.04 16.35
C ASP A 148 -7.28 9.03 15.48
N ARG A 149 -7.92 9.46 14.38
CA ARG A 149 -7.33 10.41 13.44
C ARG A 149 -7.05 11.74 14.11
N THR A 150 -7.67 11.97 15.24
CA THR A 150 -7.55 13.18 16.06
C THR A 150 -6.49 13.03 17.15
N ASP A 151 -5.92 11.82 17.34
CA ASP A 151 -4.80 11.63 18.26
C ASP A 151 -3.64 12.55 17.88
N PRO A 152 -3.20 13.42 18.81
CA PRO A 152 -2.20 14.46 18.53
C PRO A 152 -0.88 13.92 18.00
N ASP A 153 -0.43 12.75 18.46
CA ASP A 153 0.83 12.12 18.02
C ASP A 153 0.71 11.57 16.59
N THR A 154 -0.45 11.00 16.26
CA THR A 154 -0.74 10.52 14.91
C THR A 154 -0.85 11.70 13.95
N LEU A 155 -1.53 12.76 14.34
CA LEU A 155 -1.67 13.99 13.55
C LEU A 155 -0.31 14.64 13.29
N GLU A 156 0.53 14.79 14.31
CA GLU A 156 1.87 15.36 14.18
C GLU A 156 2.77 14.49 13.29
N ARG A 157 2.66 13.16 13.38
CA ARG A 157 3.39 12.23 12.51
C ARG A 157 3.00 12.41 11.04
N VAL A 158 1.72 12.56 10.76
CA VAL A 158 1.21 12.83 9.41
C VAL A 158 1.70 14.17 8.91
N ALA A 159 1.54 15.23 9.70
CA ALA A 159 1.97 16.58 9.37
C ALA A 159 3.47 16.64 9.01
N ARG A 160 4.31 16.05 9.87
CA ARG A 160 5.76 15.96 9.62
C ARG A 160 6.09 15.09 8.39
N GLY A 161 5.32 14.03 8.15
CA GLY A 161 5.46 13.17 6.97
C GLY A 161 5.20 13.92 5.67
N LEU A 162 4.11 14.69 5.63
CA LEU A 162 3.75 15.53 4.48
C LEU A 162 4.81 16.62 4.22
N LEU A 163 5.25 17.31 5.29
CA LEU A 163 6.25 18.35 5.19
C LEU A 163 7.61 17.82 4.70
N ARG A 164 8.09 16.70 5.23
CA ARG A 164 9.34 16.05 4.78
C ARG A 164 9.31 15.63 3.33
N ARG A 165 8.15 15.23 2.83
CA ARG A 165 7.97 14.80 1.45
C ARG A 165 7.84 15.98 0.48
N GLY A 166 7.06 17.00 0.86
CA GLY A 166 6.72 18.12 -0.01
C GLY A 166 7.60 19.35 0.15
N GLY A 167 8.29 19.49 1.28
CA GLY A 167 9.02 20.71 1.67
C GLY A 167 8.08 21.85 2.08
N VAL A 168 6.98 22.04 1.36
CA VAL A 168 5.89 22.98 1.65
C VAL A 168 4.57 22.23 1.62
N VAL A 169 3.66 22.53 2.54
CA VAL A 169 2.33 21.89 2.63
C VAL A 169 1.23 22.97 2.60
N PHE A 170 0.24 22.74 1.78
CA PHE A 170 -0.92 23.62 1.61
C PHE A 170 -2.17 22.80 1.27
N TRP A 171 -3.36 23.38 1.45
CA TRP A 171 -4.63 22.64 1.36
C TRP A 171 -4.85 21.94 0.01
N ARG A 172 -4.43 22.56 -1.14
CA ARG A 172 -4.56 21.96 -2.47
C ARG A 172 -3.66 20.74 -2.68
N LEU A 173 -2.58 20.62 -1.90
CA LEU A 173 -1.73 19.44 -1.93
C LEU A 173 -2.52 18.22 -1.41
N LEU A 174 -3.31 18.41 -0.36
CA LEU A 174 -4.12 17.35 0.22
C LEU A 174 -5.21 16.82 -0.71
N ALA A 175 -5.71 17.63 -1.63
CA ALA A 175 -6.69 17.18 -2.62
C ALA A 175 -6.14 16.07 -3.57
N ARG A 176 -4.82 15.91 -3.63
CA ARG A 176 -4.13 14.86 -4.39
C ARG A 176 -3.67 13.69 -3.54
N GLU A 177 -3.85 13.81 -2.23
CA GLU A 177 -3.46 12.78 -1.26
C GLU A 177 -4.59 11.78 -1.03
N ALA A 178 -4.32 10.79 -0.19
CA ALA A 178 -5.31 9.79 0.18
C ALA A 178 -6.42 10.41 1.04
N GLU A 179 -7.66 10.07 0.73
CA GLU A 179 -8.87 10.57 1.41
C GLU A 179 -8.92 10.24 2.91
N TRP A 180 -8.18 9.23 3.34
CA TRP A 180 -8.10 8.83 4.74
C TRP A 180 -7.13 9.69 5.58
N LEU A 181 -6.41 10.63 4.98
CA LEU A 181 -5.59 11.57 5.73
C LEU A 181 -6.45 12.51 6.56
N PRO A 182 -5.93 13.03 7.68
CA PRO A 182 -6.61 14.06 8.45
C PRO A 182 -6.96 15.27 7.60
N PRO A 183 -8.11 15.92 7.83
CA PRO A 183 -8.51 17.09 7.08
C PRO A 183 -7.54 18.27 7.31
N TRP A 184 -7.47 19.18 6.33
CA TRP A 184 -6.57 20.33 6.38
C TRP A 184 -6.67 21.14 7.68
N ARG A 185 -7.87 21.32 8.20
CA ARG A 185 -8.09 22.08 9.44
C ARG A 185 -7.29 21.51 10.62
N GLU A 186 -7.28 20.21 10.78
CA GLU A 186 -6.56 19.53 11.87
C GLU A 186 -5.05 19.59 11.63
N LEU A 187 -4.61 19.37 10.40
CA LEU A 187 -3.20 19.50 10.03
C LEU A 187 -2.69 20.92 10.22
N LEU A 188 -3.48 21.93 9.85
CA LEU A 188 -3.14 23.33 10.04
C LEU A 188 -2.95 23.67 11.53
N TYR A 189 -3.85 23.18 12.39
CA TYR A 189 -3.69 23.34 13.84
C TYR A 189 -2.38 22.71 14.33
N CYS A 190 -2.05 21.54 13.83
CA CYS A 190 -0.78 20.87 14.13
C CYS A 190 0.42 21.70 13.65
N TYR A 191 0.39 22.23 12.41
CA TYR A 191 1.45 23.08 11.88
C TYR A 191 1.64 24.35 12.69
N ARG A 192 0.58 25.03 13.12
CA ARG A 192 0.66 26.20 14.00
C ARG A 192 1.35 25.88 15.34
N ARG A 193 1.10 24.69 15.89
CA ARG A 193 1.81 24.23 17.10
C ARG A 193 3.30 24.00 16.84
N LEU A 194 3.64 23.43 15.68
CA LEU A 194 5.04 23.23 15.29
C LEU A 194 5.75 24.56 15.04
N GLU A 195 5.06 25.53 14.45
CA GLU A 195 5.57 26.89 14.26
C GLU A 195 5.79 27.62 15.59
N ALA A 196 4.84 27.53 16.51
CA ALA A 196 4.98 28.10 17.85
C ALA A 196 6.17 27.51 18.63
N ARG A 197 6.58 26.27 18.32
CA ARG A 197 7.80 25.64 18.85
C ARG A 197 9.06 26.02 18.07
N GLY A 198 8.93 26.83 17.01
CA GLY A 198 10.06 27.27 16.18
C GLY A 198 10.62 26.19 15.23
N GLU A 199 9.91 25.09 15.04
CA GLU A 199 10.37 23.97 14.24
C GLU A 199 10.12 24.15 12.74
N ILE A 200 9.11 24.92 12.37
CA ILE A 200 8.73 25.25 11.01
C ILE A 200 8.36 26.72 10.88
N ARG A 201 8.09 27.18 9.67
CA ARG A 201 7.59 28.53 9.39
C ARG A 201 6.36 28.47 8.50
N GLY A 202 5.31 29.24 8.86
CA GLY A 202 4.19 29.52 7.98
C GLY A 202 4.45 30.73 7.09
N GLY A 203 3.88 30.75 5.89
CA GLY A 203 4.08 31.88 4.98
C GLY A 203 3.52 31.63 3.58
N ARG A 204 4.04 32.35 2.61
CA ARG A 204 3.72 32.20 1.18
C ARG A 204 4.98 31.85 0.40
N PHE A 205 5.32 30.56 0.41
CA PHE A 205 6.56 30.06 -0.20
C PHE A 205 6.40 29.76 -1.70
N VAL A 206 5.18 29.42 -2.14
CA VAL A 206 4.89 29.06 -3.53
C VAL A 206 4.03 30.14 -4.16
N ALA A 207 4.55 30.79 -5.22
CA ALA A 207 3.83 31.81 -5.95
C ALA A 207 2.58 31.24 -6.63
N GLY A 208 1.50 32.04 -6.72
CA GLY A 208 0.25 31.64 -7.37
C GLY A 208 -0.67 30.74 -6.55
N LEU A 209 -0.28 30.39 -5.32
CA LEU A 209 -1.13 29.67 -4.39
C LEU A 209 -1.63 30.61 -3.28
N SER A 210 -2.94 30.60 -3.07
CA SER A 210 -3.60 31.35 -2.00
C SER A 210 -3.70 30.51 -0.71
N GLY A 211 -3.68 31.16 0.43
CA GLY A 211 -3.80 30.54 1.74
C GLY A 211 -2.46 30.30 2.45
N GLU A 212 -2.55 29.77 3.65
CA GLU A 212 -1.38 29.38 4.46
C GLU A 212 -0.65 28.20 3.81
N GLN A 213 0.67 28.29 3.85
CA GLN A 213 1.59 27.28 3.35
C GLN A 213 2.60 26.90 4.43
#